data_0251df0c8b0d9d846d8601c57a51c7eb
#
_entry.id   0251df0c8b0d9d846d8601c57a51c7eb
#
_cell.length_a   1.000
_cell.length_b   1.000
_cell.length_c   1.000
_cell.angle_alpha   90.00
_cell.angle_beta   90.00
_cell.angle_gamma   90.00
#
_symmetry.space_group_name_H-M   'P 1'
#
loop_
_entity.id
_entity.type
_entity.pdbx_description
1 polymer ?
#
loop_
_entity_poly.entity_id
_entity_poly.type
_entity_poly.pdbx_seq_one_letter_code
_entity_poly.pdbx_strand_id
1 'polypeptide(L)'
;MSSYKIVQPSIREDGLQLEEHREFQERLWAVQRAAWLLFGVLLLIALAGLTGGGGMLSHSTVQLQAGTIDYPRISRWEATDELTATFATAGDEHRLSLSKPFSTFYQIEDIQPEPEQSLTTPNGQLLVFKATDGGRGEVMLHLRALRPGFAEYEVGMDGGETTEITTFILP
;
A
#
# COMPACT_ATOMS: atom_id res chain seq x y z
N MET A 1 -61.24 -16.83 -11.36
CA MET A 1 -60.58 -18.11 -11.14
C MET A 1 -59.56 -18.31 -12.25
N SER A 2 -58.29 -18.11 -11.95
CA SER A 2 -57.19 -18.20 -12.94
C SER A 2 -56.75 -19.66 -13.02
N SER A 3 -57.03 -20.32 -14.15
CA SER A 3 -56.59 -21.69 -14.39
C SER A 3 -55.09 -21.74 -14.57
N TYR A 4 -54.37 -22.22 -13.59
CA TYR A 4 -52.96 -22.56 -13.70
C TYR A 4 -52.83 -23.73 -14.67
N LYS A 5 -52.29 -23.48 -15.86
CA LYS A 5 -52.00 -24.51 -16.85
C LYS A 5 -50.72 -25.21 -16.42
N ILE A 6 -50.80 -26.37 -15.81
CA ILE A 6 -49.65 -27.20 -15.48
C ILE A 6 -49.11 -27.74 -16.81
N VAL A 7 -48.00 -27.21 -17.28
CA VAL A 7 -47.25 -27.72 -18.42
C VAL A 7 -46.44 -28.92 -17.91
N GLN A 8 -46.86 -30.13 -18.23
CA GLN A 8 -46.05 -31.31 -17.92
C GLN A 8 -44.81 -31.33 -18.84
N PRO A 9 -43.61 -31.49 -18.28
CA PRO A 9 -42.41 -31.64 -19.08
C PRO A 9 -42.46 -32.91 -19.94
N SER A 10 -41.88 -32.84 -21.14
CA SER A 10 -41.85 -34.00 -22.06
C SER A 10 -41.00 -35.12 -21.48
N ILE A 11 -41.57 -36.33 -21.45
CA ILE A 11 -40.89 -37.57 -21.00
C ILE A 11 -39.92 -37.98 -22.11
N ARG A 12 -38.62 -38.06 -21.81
CA ARG A 12 -37.61 -38.65 -22.70
C ARG A 12 -37.80 -40.17 -22.79
N GLU A 13 -37.28 -40.79 -23.87
CA GLU A 13 -37.36 -42.24 -24.10
C GLU A 13 -36.66 -43.07 -23.00
N ASP A 14 -35.81 -42.45 -22.17
CA ASP A 14 -35.15 -43.06 -21.00
C ASP A 14 -35.93 -42.96 -19.68
N GLY A 15 -37.15 -42.41 -19.71
CA GLY A 15 -38.07 -42.35 -18.57
C GLY A 15 -37.74 -41.27 -17.54
N LEU A 16 -36.72 -40.43 -17.74
CA LEU A 16 -36.35 -39.35 -16.85
C LEU A 16 -37.07 -38.06 -17.23
N GLN A 17 -37.82 -37.49 -16.28
CA GLN A 17 -38.38 -36.13 -16.36
C GLN A 17 -37.35 -35.14 -15.84
N LEU A 18 -36.57 -34.51 -16.72
CA LEU A 18 -35.70 -33.40 -16.40
C LEU A 18 -36.27 -32.09 -16.98
N GLU A 19 -36.59 -31.15 -16.11
CA GLU A 19 -36.81 -29.76 -16.50
C GLU A 19 -35.45 -29.14 -16.89
N GLU A 20 -35.10 -29.20 -18.15
CA GLU A 20 -33.89 -28.56 -18.67
C GLU A 20 -34.17 -27.07 -18.91
N HIS A 21 -33.93 -26.25 -17.91
CA HIS A 21 -33.85 -24.79 -18.09
C HIS A 21 -32.47 -24.40 -18.70
N ARG A 22 -32.24 -24.83 -19.92
CA ARG A 22 -30.98 -24.69 -20.65
C ARG A 22 -30.53 -23.23 -20.76
N GLU A 23 -31.45 -22.33 -21.10
CA GLU A 23 -31.17 -20.91 -21.19
C GLU A 23 -30.75 -20.30 -19.84
N PHE A 24 -31.33 -20.75 -18.76
CA PHE A 24 -30.98 -20.33 -17.41
C PHE A 24 -29.60 -20.84 -17.02
N GLN A 25 -29.28 -22.09 -17.31
CA GLN A 25 -27.97 -22.68 -17.02
C GLN A 25 -26.86 -22.01 -17.83
N GLU A 26 -27.10 -21.71 -19.11
CA GLU A 26 -26.10 -21.01 -19.96
C GLU A 26 -25.80 -19.58 -19.44
N ARG A 27 -26.82 -18.84 -19.02
CA ARG A 27 -26.66 -17.52 -18.40
C ARG A 27 -25.92 -17.62 -17.07
N LEU A 28 -26.30 -18.57 -16.23
CA LEU A 28 -25.64 -18.79 -14.94
C LEU A 28 -24.16 -19.13 -15.13
N TRP A 29 -23.85 -19.96 -16.12
CA TRP A 29 -22.48 -20.35 -16.46
C TRP A 29 -21.64 -19.17 -16.97
N ALA A 30 -22.24 -18.30 -17.81
CA ALA A 30 -21.57 -17.06 -18.26
C ALA A 30 -21.28 -16.11 -17.08
N VAL A 31 -22.23 -15.91 -16.18
CA VAL A 31 -22.05 -15.11 -14.95
C VAL A 31 -20.98 -15.70 -14.05
N GLN A 32 -20.98 -17.01 -13.84
CA GLN A 32 -19.99 -17.70 -13.05
C GLN A 32 -18.57 -17.52 -13.63
N ARG A 33 -18.42 -17.64 -14.95
CA ARG A 33 -17.14 -17.45 -15.62
C ARG A 33 -16.65 -16.00 -15.48
N ALA A 34 -17.54 -15.01 -15.65
CA ALA A 34 -17.21 -13.61 -15.44
C ALA A 34 -16.81 -13.32 -13.98
N ALA A 35 -17.50 -13.91 -13.01
CA ALA A 35 -17.16 -13.80 -11.59
C ALA A 35 -15.77 -14.38 -11.28
N TRP A 36 -15.42 -15.53 -11.84
CA TRP A 36 -14.09 -16.12 -11.68
C TRP A 36 -12.99 -15.27 -12.30
N LEU A 37 -13.23 -14.68 -13.48
CA LEU A 37 -12.28 -13.75 -14.10
C LEU A 37 -12.08 -12.51 -13.23
N LEU A 38 -13.17 -11.91 -12.74
CA LEU A 38 -13.10 -10.76 -11.84
C LEU A 38 -12.33 -11.10 -10.57
N PHE A 39 -12.60 -12.25 -9.96
CA PHE A 39 -11.89 -12.71 -8.77
C PHE A 39 -10.39 -12.92 -9.04
N GLY A 40 -10.04 -13.50 -10.20
CA GLY A 40 -8.65 -13.65 -10.64
C GLY A 40 -7.94 -12.30 -10.79
N VAL A 41 -8.60 -11.30 -11.37
CA VAL A 41 -8.06 -9.95 -11.49
C VAL A 41 -7.86 -9.30 -10.12
N LEU A 42 -8.81 -9.43 -9.20
CA LEU A 42 -8.69 -8.91 -7.84
C LEU A 42 -7.52 -9.58 -7.08
N LEU A 43 -7.33 -10.88 -7.25
CA LEU A 43 -6.17 -11.58 -6.67
C LEU A 43 -4.85 -11.07 -7.23
N LEU A 44 -4.76 -10.82 -8.54
CA LEU A 44 -3.57 -10.26 -9.16
C LEU A 44 -3.27 -8.84 -8.66
N ILE A 45 -4.29 -8.00 -8.50
CA ILE A 45 -4.18 -6.66 -7.92
C ILE A 45 -3.65 -6.74 -6.47
N ALA A 46 -4.18 -7.67 -5.67
CA ALA A 46 -3.74 -7.88 -4.30
C ALA A 46 -2.28 -8.37 -4.24
N LEU A 47 -1.91 -9.35 -5.08
CA LEU A 47 -0.55 -9.87 -5.18
C LEU A 47 0.46 -8.80 -5.64
N ALA A 48 0.04 -7.88 -6.51
CA ALA A 48 0.87 -6.75 -6.93
C ALA A 48 1.11 -5.71 -5.82
N GLY A 49 0.43 -5.84 -4.65
CA GLY A 49 0.57 -4.91 -3.53
C GLY A 49 -0.25 -3.62 -3.66
N LEU A 50 -1.15 -3.55 -4.66
CA LEU A 50 -2.01 -2.38 -4.88
C LEU A 50 -3.10 -2.21 -3.83
N THR A 51 -3.22 -3.14 -2.88
CA THR A 51 -4.19 -3.10 -1.77
C THR A 51 -3.61 -2.48 -0.49
N GLY A 52 -2.35 -1.95 -0.53
CA GLY A 52 -1.72 -1.26 0.61
C GLY A 52 -1.26 -2.19 1.74
N GLY A 53 -1.06 -3.46 1.48
CA GLY A 53 -0.61 -4.45 2.46
C GLY A 53 0.82 -4.99 2.23
N GLY A 54 1.67 -4.23 1.53
CA GLY A 54 2.98 -4.70 1.08
C GLY A 54 2.91 -5.40 -0.28
N GLY A 55 4.02 -5.44 -1.00
CA GLY A 55 4.15 -6.06 -2.32
C GLY A 55 5.12 -5.31 -3.20
N MET A 56 5.45 -5.87 -4.35
CA MET A 56 6.50 -5.32 -5.25
C MET A 56 6.22 -3.90 -5.77
N LEU A 57 4.96 -3.46 -5.79
CA LEU A 57 4.55 -2.14 -6.29
C LEU A 57 4.12 -1.18 -5.19
N SER A 58 4.13 -1.61 -3.93
CA SER A 58 3.71 -0.78 -2.79
C SER A 58 4.77 0.22 -2.35
N HIS A 59 6.05 -0.03 -2.63
CA HIS A 59 7.18 0.81 -2.27
C HIS A 59 7.83 1.46 -3.50
N SER A 60 8.55 2.55 -3.26
CA SER A 60 9.38 3.23 -4.26
C SER A 60 10.62 3.79 -3.60
N THR A 61 11.71 3.84 -4.36
CA THR A 61 13.00 4.32 -3.88
C THR A 61 13.39 5.57 -4.62
N VAL A 62 13.78 6.60 -3.88
CA VAL A 62 14.37 7.85 -4.41
C VAL A 62 15.83 7.91 -4.01
N GLN A 63 16.69 8.29 -4.97
CA GLN A 63 18.11 8.50 -4.74
C GLN A 63 18.38 9.99 -4.55
N LEU A 64 19.02 10.33 -3.43
CA LEU A 64 19.56 11.64 -3.11
C LEU A 64 21.09 11.60 -3.10
N GLN A 65 21.76 12.75 -3.10
CA GLN A 65 23.22 12.79 -3.02
C GLN A 65 23.76 12.16 -1.73
N ALA A 66 23.02 12.27 -0.63
CA ALA A 66 23.39 11.74 0.68
C ALA A 66 23.03 10.25 0.87
N GLY A 67 22.22 9.66 0.00
CA GLY A 67 21.78 8.28 0.13
C GLY A 67 20.48 7.96 -0.61
N THR A 68 19.78 6.97 -0.13
CA THR A 68 18.51 6.49 -0.69
C THR A 68 17.38 6.51 0.34
N ILE A 69 16.18 6.85 -0.11
CA ILE A 69 14.97 6.78 0.70
C ILE A 69 14.03 5.78 0.03
N ASP A 70 13.69 4.72 0.74
CA ASP A 70 12.61 3.80 0.38
C ASP A 70 11.35 4.19 1.15
N TYR A 71 10.24 4.33 0.45
CA TYR A 71 9.00 4.84 1.03
C TYR A 71 7.77 4.13 0.42
N PRO A 72 6.65 4.06 1.16
CA PRO A 72 5.42 3.49 0.65
C PRO A 72 4.78 4.41 -0.40
N ARG A 73 4.57 3.90 -1.63
CA ARG A 73 3.76 4.58 -2.65
C ARG A 73 2.27 4.43 -2.39
N ILE A 74 1.90 3.28 -1.82
CA ILE A 74 0.52 2.92 -1.50
C ILE A 74 0.52 2.44 -0.06
N SER A 75 -0.16 3.20 0.77
CA SER A 75 -0.40 2.94 2.18
C SER A 75 -1.86 2.59 2.41
N ARG A 76 -2.19 2.16 3.62
CA ARG A 76 -3.58 1.97 4.04
C ARG A 76 -3.81 2.71 5.35
N TRP A 77 -4.99 3.32 5.48
CA TRP A 77 -5.40 4.01 6.70
C TRP A 77 -5.32 3.08 7.92
N GLU A 78 -4.76 3.59 9.01
CA GLU A 78 -4.48 2.87 10.27
C GLU A 78 -3.55 1.64 10.13
N ALA A 79 -2.99 1.39 8.97
CA ALA A 79 -1.97 0.37 8.82
C ALA A 79 -0.58 0.94 9.14
N THR A 80 0.31 0.07 9.59
CA THR A 80 1.73 0.39 9.79
C THR A 80 2.48 0.17 8.48
N ASP A 81 3.22 1.19 8.08
CA ASP A 81 4.13 1.19 6.94
C ASP A 81 5.54 1.53 7.38
N GLU A 82 6.49 1.40 6.48
CA GLU A 82 7.90 1.63 6.75
C GLU A 82 8.50 2.62 5.77
N LEU A 83 9.28 3.57 6.30
CA LEU A 83 10.15 4.45 5.52
C LEU A 83 11.58 4.18 5.95
N THR A 84 12.42 3.76 4.99
CA THR A 84 13.82 3.47 5.23
C THR A 84 14.72 4.49 4.55
N ALA A 85 15.59 5.11 5.33
CA ALA A 85 16.63 6.03 4.85
C ALA A 85 18.00 5.36 4.97
N THR A 86 18.68 5.12 3.85
CA THR A 86 20.03 4.55 3.80
C THR A 86 21.02 5.64 3.43
N PHE A 87 21.89 6.02 4.37
CA PHE A 87 22.93 7.04 4.18
C PHE A 87 24.15 6.44 3.47
N ALA A 88 24.57 7.09 2.40
CA ALA A 88 25.77 6.69 1.62
C ALA A 88 26.98 7.55 1.96
N THR A 89 26.79 8.74 2.55
CA THR A 89 27.83 9.65 2.97
C THR A 89 28.49 9.15 4.25
N ALA A 90 29.81 9.29 4.33
CA ALA A 90 30.53 9.02 5.57
C ALA A 90 30.47 10.27 6.46
N GLY A 91 30.04 10.12 7.70
CA GLY A 91 29.94 11.19 8.68
C GLY A 91 29.89 10.63 10.10
N ASP A 92 30.04 11.49 11.09
CA ASP A 92 29.87 11.10 12.50
C ASP A 92 28.37 11.12 12.91
N GLU A 93 27.59 11.94 12.22
CA GLU A 93 26.15 12.12 12.43
C GLU A 93 25.41 12.11 11.09
N HIS A 94 24.19 11.57 11.10
CA HIS A 94 23.25 11.64 9.98
C HIS A 94 21.99 12.37 10.37
N ARG A 95 21.45 13.15 9.45
CA ARG A 95 20.28 13.99 9.68
C ARG A 95 19.18 13.66 8.68
N LEU A 96 17.99 13.32 9.20
CA LEU A 96 16.80 13.10 8.42
C LEU A 96 15.80 14.21 8.71
N SER A 97 15.43 14.98 7.70
CA SER A 97 14.42 16.04 7.81
C SER A 97 13.10 15.59 7.20
N LEU A 98 12.03 15.79 7.94
CA LEU A 98 10.65 15.50 7.52
C LEU A 98 9.87 16.80 7.55
N SER A 99 9.22 17.16 6.44
CA SER A 99 8.45 18.40 6.36
C SER A 99 7.19 18.37 7.23
N LYS A 100 6.65 19.54 7.56
CA LYS A 100 5.46 19.67 8.40
C LYS A 100 4.23 18.88 7.89
N PRO A 101 3.92 18.81 6.58
CA PRO A 101 2.82 17.98 6.07
C PRO A 101 2.94 16.51 6.44
N PHE A 102 4.16 15.95 6.59
CA PHE A 102 4.38 14.57 6.99
C PHE A 102 3.60 14.22 8.26
N SER A 103 3.72 15.01 9.32
CA SER A 103 3.03 14.77 10.60
C SER A 103 1.50 14.91 10.53
N THR A 104 0.97 15.45 9.43
CA THR A 104 -0.47 15.53 9.19
C THR A 104 -1.04 14.21 8.69
N PHE A 105 -0.24 13.46 7.94
CA PHE A 105 -0.64 12.20 7.32
C PHE A 105 -0.11 10.98 8.06
N TYR A 106 1.03 11.10 8.74
CA TYR A 106 1.69 10.00 9.42
C TYR A 106 2.03 10.33 10.87
N GLN A 107 1.87 9.32 11.72
CA GLN A 107 2.44 9.26 13.05
C GLN A 107 3.62 8.30 13.02
N ILE A 108 4.74 8.71 13.56
CA ILE A 108 5.90 7.83 13.77
C ILE A 108 5.59 7.00 15.02
N GLU A 109 5.57 5.67 14.88
CA GLU A 109 5.35 4.73 15.97
C GLU A 109 6.65 4.28 16.60
N ASP A 110 7.65 4.03 15.75
CA ASP A 110 8.98 3.57 16.18
C ASP A 110 10.05 4.06 15.21
N ILE A 111 11.28 4.22 15.71
CA ILE A 111 12.45 4.65 14.92
C ILE A 111 13.62 3.74 15.28
N GLN A 112 14.23 3.13 14.30
CA GLN A 112 15.39 2.25 14.47
C GLN A 112 16.55 2.68 13.56
N PRO A 113 17.72 2.96 14.11
CA PRO A 113 18.06 3.10 15.53
C PRO A 113 17.39 4.32 16.17
N GLU A 114 17.32 4.36 17.51
CA GLU A 114 16.80 5.53 18.22
C GLU A 114 17.64 6.78 17.91
N PRO A 115 16.99 7.92 17.56
CA PRO A 115 17.71 9.15 17.26
C PRO A 115 18.36 9.73 18.53
N GLU A 116 19.58 10.25 18.41
CA GLU A 116 20.22 10.98 19.51
C GLU A 116 19.47 12.28 19.84
N GLN A 117 18.90 12.93 18.81
CA GLN A 117 18.12 14.14 18.97
C GLN A 117 16.93 14.15 18.01
N SER A 118 15.78 14.59 18.53
CA SER A 118 14.59 14.88 17.75
C SER A 118 14.20 16.34 17.97
N LEU A 119 14.31 17.14 16.93
CA LEU A 119 14.10 18.60 16.97
C LEU A 119 12.88 18.96 16.13
N THR A 120 11.92 19.65 16.74
CA THR A 120 10.82 20.26 16.00
C THR A 120 11.27 21.61 15.47
N THR A 121 11.20 21.79 14.16
CA THR A 121 11.55 23.04 13.46
C THR A 121 10.28 23.70 12.90
N PRO A 122 10.32 24.97 12.51
CA PRO A 122 9.16 25.61 11.86
C PRO A 122 8.70 24.91 10.58
N ASN A 123 9.63 24.22 9.90
CA ASN A 123 9.40 23.52 8.63
C ASN A 123 9.05 22.04 8.79
N GLY A 124 9.11 21.49 10.02
CA GLY A 124 8.83 20.09 10.28
C GLY A 124 9.66 19.50 11.43
N GLN A 125 10.14 18.30 11.26
CA GLN A 125 10.91 17.55 12.25
C GLN A 125 12.30 17.20 11.69
N LEU A 126 13.32 17.36 12.53
CA LEU A 126 14.70 16.97 12.22
C LEU A 126 15.11 15.87 13.20
N LEU A 127 15.49 14.72 12.68
CA LEU A 127 16.01 13.59 13.43
C LEU A 127 17.52 13.49 13.20
N VAL A 128 18.29 13.37 14.29
CA VAL A 128 19.75 13.26 14.26
C VAL A 128 20.13 11.89 14.80
N PHE A 129 20.91 11.15 14.01
CA PHE A 129 21.37 9.80 14.33
C PHE A 129 22.90 9.78 14.39
N LYS A 130 23.42 8.97 15.28
CA LYS A 130 24.85 8.68 15.31
C LYS A 130 25.19 7.71 14.18
N ALA A 131 26.25 8.01 13.45
CA ALA A 131 26.75 7.09 12.44
C ALA A 131 27.28 5.82 13.09
N THR A 132 26.90 4.69 12.52
CA THR A 132 27.41 3.38 12.91
C THR A 132 28.74 3.09 12.17
N ASP A 133 29.39 2.00 12.46
CA ASP A 133 30.70 1.60 11.92
C ASP A 133 30.88 1.89 10.42
N GLY A 134 31.89 2.72 10.09
CA GLY A 134 32.23 3.12 8.73
C GLY A 134 31.48 4.33 8.18
N GLY A 135 30.70 5.07 9.02
CA GLY A 135 30.04 6.31 8.64
C GLY A 135 28.86 6.14 7.70
N ARG A 136 28.35 4.92 7.50
CA ARG A 136 27.10 4.64 6.80
C ARG A 136 26.02 4.26 7.82
N GLY A 137 24.81 4.66 7.59
CA GLY A 137 23.70 4.39 8.48
C GLY A 137 22.44 4.00 7.70
N GLU A 138 21.67 3.12 8.28
CA GLU A 138 20.31 2.82 7.86
C GLU A 138 19.36 3.18 8.99
N VAL A 139 18.34 3.94 8.66
CA VAL A 139 17.31 4.38 9.61
C VAL A 139 15.96 3.94 9.08
N MET A 140 15.23 3.25 9.92
CA MET A 140 13.91 2.74 9.64
C MET A 140 12.88 3.44 10.53
N LEU A 141 11.86 4.01 9.92
CA LEU A 141 10.74 4.64 10.60
C LEU A 141 9.50 3.80 10.37
N HIS A 142 8.91 3.29 11.45
CA HIS A 142 7.59 2.68 11.42
C HIS A 142 6.53 3.77 11.52
N LEU A 143 5.68 3.84 10.51
CA LEU A 143 4.73 4.90 10.29
C LEU A 143 3.31 4.35 10.37
N ARG A 144 2.41 5.07 11.06
CA ARG A 144 0.97 4.81 10.98
C ARG A 144 0.29 5.91 10.17
N ALA A 145 -0.45 5.53 9.15
CA ALA A 145 -1.24 6.47 8.36
C ALA A 145 -2.48 6.95 9.14
N LEU A 146 -2.61 8.28 9.32
CA LEU A 146 -3.65 8.90 10.14
C LEU A 146 -4.92 9.23 9.36
N ARG A 147 -4.83 9.42 8.05
CA ARG A 147 -5.96 9.80 7.21
C ARG A 147 -5.79 9.32 5.78
N PRO A 148 -6.88 8.92 5.10
CA PRO A 148 -6.82 8.54 3.70
C PRO A 148 -6.64 9.76 2.78
N GLY A 149 -6.14 9.53 1.58
CA GLY A 149 -5.92 10.54 0.53
C GLY A 149 -4.50 10.55 -0.01
N PHE A 150 -4.14 11.63 -0.72
CA PHE A 150 -2.79 11.85 -1.19
C PHE A 150 -1.98 12.58 -0.12
N ALA A 151 -0.93 11.93 0.36
CA ALA A 151 0.03 12.50 1.29
C ALA A 151 1.22 13.02 0.49
N GLU A 152 1.36 14.34 0.45
CA GLU A 152 2.48 15.03 -0.19
C GLU A 152 3.34 15.65 0.91
N TYR A 153 4.61 15.26 0.96
CA TYR A 153 5.56 15.72 1.96
C TYR A 153 6.99 15.68 1.41
N GLU A 154 7.88 16.44 2.02
CA GLU A 154 9.28 16.48 1.66
C GLU A 154 10.13 15.74 2.68
N VAL A 155 11.14 15.04 2.19
CA VAL A 155 12.16 14.37 2.98
C VAL A 155 13.53 14.83 2.51
N GLY A 156 14.43 15.13 3.45
CA GLY A 156 15.81 15.52 3.16
C GLY A 156 16.80 14.77 4.01
N MET A 157 18.02 14.59 3.49
CA MET A 157 19.12 13.87 4.15
C MET A 157 20.34 14.77 4.30
N ASP A 158 20.99 14.73 5.47
CA ASP A 158 22.26 15.42 5.82
C ASP A 158 22.30 16.92 5.51
N GLY A 159 21.12 17.59 5.56
CA GLY A 159 21.00 19.01 5.26
C GLY A 159 21.22 19.39 3.79
N GLY A 160 21.25 18.38 2.91
CA GLY A 160 21.37 18.55 1.46
C GLY A 160 20.03 18.76 0.77
N GLU A 161 19.88 18.14 -0.38
CA GLU A 161 18.68 18.20 -1.22
C GLU A 161 17.48 17.57 -0.51
N THR A 162 16.32 18.24 -0.60
CA THR A 162 15.02 17.68 -0.22
C THR A 162 14.32 17.15 -1.45
N THR A 163 13.58 16.05 -1.29
CA THR A 163 12.75 15.47 -2.34
C THR A 163 11.30 15.45 -1.90
N GLU A 164 10.42 15.75 -2.82
CA GLU A 164 8.98 15.62 -2.63
C GLU A 164 8.56 14.17 -2.85
N ILE A 165 7.79 13.64 -1.90
CA ILE A 165 7.26 12.29 -1.89
C ILE A 165 5.73 12.37 -1.90
N THR A 166 5.12 11.58 -2.76
CA THR A 166 3.67 11.41 -2.81
C THR A 166 3.31 9.97 -2.51
N THR A 167 2.50 9.77 -1.48
CA THR A 167 1.94 8.46 -1.11
C THR A 167 0.43 8.49 -1.23
N PHE A 168 -0.17 7.46 -1.81
CA PHE A 168 -1.61 7.29 -1.83
C PHE A 168 -2.06 6.40 -0.67
N ILE A 169 -2.82 6.97 0.26
CA ILE A 169 -3.34 6.28 1.44
C ILE A 169 -4.78 5.84 1.17
N LEU A 170 -4.97 4.53 1.06
CA LEU A 170 -6.28 3.89 0.90
C LEU A 170 -7.09 3.96 2.20
N PRO A 171 -8.42 4.07 2.11
CA PRO A 171 -9.32 4.00 3.26
C PRO A 171 -9.35 2.61 3.91
#